data_6b335c78952da462056f80bd839fa1d3
#
_entry.id   6b335c78952da462056f80bd839fa1d3
#
_cell.length_a   1.000
_cell.length_b   1.000
_cell.length_c   1.000
_cell.angle_alpha   90.00
_cell.angle_beta   90.00
_cell.angle_gamma   90.00
#
_symmetry.space_group_name_H-M   'P 1'
#
loop_
_entity.id
_entity.type
_entity.pdbx_description
1 polymer ?
#
loop_
_entity_poly.entity_id
_entity_poly.type
_entity_poly.pdbx_seq_one_letter_code
_entity_poly.pdbx_strand_id
1 'polypeptide(L)'
;DVFIDGVQLYEAPCRDQVFAPVRRTRVRDSWTGTTVPVEDPDVTELVWFAEVGAGAPTIWANFGRRAPASSLVEVSVRPTVFWPSEHHIDWITVRGFEMAHAATQWAPPTAHQQGLVGPNWAKGWIIEDNEIHHSKCVGVCLGKEGSSGDNYATLRRDKPGYQYQLESVFAARHIGWDKERIGSHVVRRNHIHDCGQAGVVGHLGCAFSRIEDNRIHNIALRREFWGHEIAGVKLHAPIDVTIARNVITDCSLGIWLDWETQGTRITRNVLAANCRDLFVEVSHGPYTVDHNVLASRASVEIASCGGAFVRNLIGGTGRLDPSMDRATPYHVPHSTQVAGFGFIPGGDDRWVGNLFFGGDADEAYAPDGWFGGRAHHGLEGYAPYPASWEQYMEGVGESATDHERYFGRKLPVYARSNVDLEGARPFDGEEGSAEIPGECALSVSVRAGGVDGPAGPDAALRLVVLRVALPGDFSGFRLPLPQVTDLERAYYADAEFEA
;
A
#
# COMPACT_ATOMS: atom_id res chain seq x y z
N ASP A 1 19.11 0.41 14.96
CA ASP A 1 19.90 1.21 14.01
C ASP A 1 21.00 1.99 14.69
N VAL A 2 22.00 2.40 13.90
CA VAL A 2 23.11 3.24 14.33
C VAL A 2 23.14 4.48 13.45
N PHE A 3 23.39 5.63 14.05
CA PHE A 3 23.46 6.93 13.37
C PHE A 3 24.78 7.63 13.71
N ILE A 4 25.24 8.45 12.79
CA ILE A 4 26.33 9.38 13.02
C ILE A 4 25.97 10.76 12.45
N ASP A 5 25.92 11.79 13.30
CA ASP A 5 25.50 13.14 12.93
C ASP A 5 24.17 13.15 12.16
N GLY A 6 23.18 12.36 12.61
CA GLY A 6 21.88 12.19 11.99
C GLY A 6 21.83 11.28 10.77
N VAL A 7 22.96 10.81 10.26
CA VAL A 7 23.00 9.90 9.11
C VAL A 7 22.88 8.45 9.58
N GLN A 8 21.83 7.77 9.13
CA GLN A 8 21.58 6.36 9.43
C GLN A 8 22.53 5.44 8.67
N LEU A 9 23.20 4.51 9.36
CA LEU A 9 24.01 3.46 8.78
C LEU A 9 23.13 2.32 8.24
N TYR A 10 23.62 1.59 7.24
CA TYR A 10 23.00 0.36 6.77
C TYR A 10 23.35 -0.83 7.69
N GLU A 11 22.40 -1.72 7.92
CA GLU A 11 22.66 -2.97 8.63
C GLU A 11 23.43 -3.95 7.73
N ALA A 12 24.58 -4.41 8.20
CA ALA A 12 25.36 -5.43 7.52
C ALA A 12 24.87 -6.83 7.92
N PRO A 13 24.75 -7.79 6.99
CA PRO A 13 24.34 -9.15 7.30
C PRO A 13 25.35 -9.95 8.11
N CYS A 14 26.60 -9.50 8.15
CA CYS A 14 27.67 -10.12 8.96
C CYS A 14 28.75 -9.11 9.31
N ARG A 15 29.52 -9.43 10.34
CA ARG A 15 30.60 -8.58 10.85
C ARG A 15 31.67 -8.27 9.79
N ASP A 16 32.01 -9.23 8.93
CA ASP A 16 33.06 -9.04 7.93
C ASP A 16 32.74 -7.92 6.94
N GLN A 17 31.48 -7.71 6.64
CA GLN A 17 31.04 -6.59 5.78
C GLN A 17 31.21 -5.21 6.42
N VAL A 18 31.33 -5.12 7.74
CA VAL A 18 31.67 -3.86 8.42
C VAL A 18 33.10 -3.42 8.10
N PHE A 19 34.01 -4.39 7.93
CA PHE A 19 35.42 -4.10 7.60
C PHE A 19 35.67 -3.91 6.09
N ALA A 20 34.76 -4.44 5.26
CA ALA A 20 34.86 -4.34 3.81
C ALA A 20 33.47 -4.00 3.21
N PRO A 21 32.94 -2.80 3.48
CA PRO A 21 31.63 -2.40 2.97
C PRO A 21 31.65 -2.27 1.45
N VAL A 22 30.51 -2.56 0.83
CA VAL A 22 30.36 -2.49 -0.62
C VAL A 22 29.50 -1.28 -0.98
N ARG A 23 30.05 -0.40 -1.80
CA ARG A 23 29.32 0.74 -2.36
C ARG A 23 28.28 0.26 -3.36
N ARG A 24 27.00 0.55 -3.10
CA ARG A 24 25.88 0.17 -3.93
C ARG A 24 25.29 1.40 -4.63
N THR A 25 25.18 1.34 -5.95
CA THR A 25 24.56 2.40 -6.77
C THR A 25 23.14 2.07 -7.17
N ARG A 26 22.75 0.80 -7.05
CA ARG A 26 21.42 0.29 -7.35
C ARG A 26 21.04 -0.78 -6.33
N VAL A 27 19.76 -0.94 -6.11
CA VAL A 27 19.20 -1.98 -5.24
C VAL A 27 17.97 -2.58 -5.89
N ARG A 28 17.81 -3.90 -5.77
CA ARG A 28 16.62 -4.61 -6.24
C ARG A 28 15.58 -4.64 -5.12
N ASP A 29 14.38 -4.20 -5.42
CA ASP A 29 13.22 -4.47 -4.59
C ASP A 29 12.81 -5.92 -4.79
N SER A 30 12.92 -6.73 -3.75
CA SER A 30 12.68 -8.17 -3.84
C SER A 30 11.20 -8.51 -4.01
N TRP A 31 10.31 -7.63 -3.59
CA TRP A 31 8.87 -7.84 -3.70
C TRP A 31 8.33 -7.52 -5.08
N THR A 32 8.70 -6.37 -5.62
CA THR A 32 8.23 -5.94 -6.94
C THR A 32 9.14 -6.39 -8.09
N GLY A 33 10.33 -6.91 -7.78
CA GLY A 33 11.36 -7.25 -8.77
C GLY A 33 12.06 -6.03 -9.39
N THR A 34 11.64 -4.82 -9.05
CA THR A 34 12.14 -3.56 -9.63
C THR A 34 13.54 -3.24 -9.13
N THR A 35 14.43 -2.82 -10.02
CA THR A 35 15.76 -2.33 -9.65
C THR A 35 15.78 -0.81 -9.71
N VAL A 36 16.03 -0.17 -8.57
CA VAL A 36 16.03 1.28 -8.42
C VAL A 36 17.42 1.83 -8.12
N PRO A 37 17.74 3.07 -8.50
CA PRO A 37 18.98 3.71 -8.07
C PRO A 37 18.95 3.95 -6.55
N VAL A 38 20.12 3.93 -5.94
CA VAL A 38 20.31 4.38 -4.56
C VAL A 38 20.50 5.90 -4.59
N GLU A 39 19.78 6.63 -3.75
CA GLU A 39 19.80 8.09 -3.71
C GLU A 39 21.19 8.62 -3.33
N ASP A 40 21.79 8.10 -2.27
CA ASP A 40 23.17 8.40 -1.86
C ASP A 40 24.01 7.11 -1.77
N PRO A 41 24.74 6.75 -2.85
CA PRO A 41 25.57 5.57 -2.87
C PRO A 41 26.69 5.56 -1.83
N ASP A 42 27.19 6.71 -1.41
CA ASP A 42 28.32 6.79 -0.47
C ASP A 42 27.89 6.44 0.96
N VAL A 43 26.63 6.68 1.30
CA VAL A 43 26.05 6.25 2.59
C VAL A 43 25.96 4.73 2.69
N THR A 44 25.93 4.00 1.58
CA THR A 44 25.86 2.52 1.61
C THR A 44 27.13 1.85 2.14
N GLU A 45 28.24 2.59 2.22
CA GLU A 45 29.49 2.12 2.83
C GLU A 45 29.54 2.40 4.35
N LEU A 46 28.59 3.19 4.88
CA LEU A 46 28.41 3.37 6.31
C LEU A 46 27.53 2.21 6.81
N VAL A 47 28.14 1.27 7.49
CA VAL A 47 27.45 0.02 7.87
C VAL A 47 27.67 -0.33 9.32
N TRP A 48 26.73 -1.06 9.91
CA TRP A 48 26.83 -1.57 11.27
C TRP A 48 26.38 -3.02 11.37
N PHE A 49 26.87 -3.71 12.39
CA PHE A 49 26.46 -5.08 12.73
C PHE A 49 26.42 -5.25 14.23
N ALA A 50 25.41 -5.97 14.74
CA ALA A 50 25.31 -6.33 16.15
C ALA A 50 25.68 -7.79 16.36
N GLU A 51 26.68 -8.02 17.19
CA GLU A 51 27.03 -9.36 17.67
C GLU A 51 26.32 -9.60 19.01
N VAL A 52 25.35 -10.50 19.00
CA VAL A 52 24.52 -10.82 20.17
C VAL A 52 25.04 -12.12 20.78
N GLY A 53 25.58 -12.04 22.00
CA GLY A 53 26.07 -13.17 22.77
C GLY A 53 25.30 -13.32 24.10
N ALA A 54 25.84 -14.11 25.02
CA ALA A 54 25.25 -14.31 26.34
C ALA A 54 25.34 -13.08 27.27
N GLY A 55 26.07 -12.04 26.87
CA GLY A 55 26.23 -10.76 27.57
C GLY A 55 25.59 -9.60 26.86
N ALA A 56 26.08 -8.40 27.13
CA ALA A 56 25.66 -7.21 26.38
C ALA A 56 26.04 -7.34 24.91
N PRO A 57 25.18 -6.89 23.97
CA PRO A 57 25.49 -6.91 22.56
C PRO A 57 26.68 -6.00 22.24
N THR A 58 27.54 -6.45 21.31
CA THR A 58 28.63 -5.63 20.77
C THR A 58 28.22 -5.09 19.41
N ILE A 59 28.30 -3.77 19.23
CA ILE A 59 28.02 -3.11 17.97
C ILE A 59 29.33 -2.80 17.25
N TRP A 60 29.44 -3.29 16.04
CA TRP A 60 30.51 -2.99 15.09
C TRP A 60 30.00 -1.99 14.08
N ALA A 61 30.69 -0.89 13.84
CA ALA A 61 30.26 0.11 12.89
C ALA A 61 31.42 0.69 12.06
N ASN A 62 31.13 0.90 10.78
CA ASN A 62 32.04 1.59 9.86
C ASN A 62 31.46 2.96 9.56
N PHE A 63 32.10 4.00 10.04
CA PHE A 63 31.70 5.38 9.86
C PHE A 63 32.39 6.06 8.66
N GLY A 64 33.07 5.28 7.80
CA GLY A 64 33.82 5.80 6.67
C GLY A 64 34.92 6.76 7.11
N ARG A 65 34.88 7.98 6.62
CA ARG A 65 35.83 9.04 6.97
C ARG A 65 35.42 9.88 8.18
N ARG A 66 34.26 9.63 8.76
CA ARG A 66 33.74 10.40 9.91
C ARG A 66 34.43 9.92 11.20
N ALA A 67 34.77 10.85 12.08
CA ALA A 67 35.46 10.57 13.33
C ALA A 67 34.42 10.41 14.47
N PRO A 68 34.09 9.20 14.91
CA PRO A 68 33.07 8.99 15.92
C PRO A 68 33.38 9.64 17.27
N ALA A 69 34.66 9.85 17.59
CA ALA A 69 35.08 10.52 18.82
C ALA A 69 34.71 12.02 18.88
N SER A 70 34.43 12.65 17.73
CA SER A 70 34.05 14.07 17.64
C SER A 70 32.69 14.28 17.00
N SER A 71 31.92 13.22 16.77
CA SER A 71 30.61 13.21 16.18
C SER A 71 29.54 12.72 17.18
N LEU A 72 28.31 13.08 16.95
CA LEU A 72 27.18 12.50 17.68
C LEU A 72 26.89 11.10 17.11
N VAL A 73 27.14 10.07 17.91
CA VAL A 73 26.80 8.69 17.58
C VAL A 73 25.60 8.25 18.41
N GLU A 74 24.54 7.79 17.74
CA GLU A 74 23.30 7.36 18.39
C GLU A 74 23.01 5.91 18.03
N VAL A 75 22.38 5.19 18.96
CA VAL A 75 21.92 3.81 18.76
C VAL A 75 20.47 3.70 19.20
N SER A 76 19.62 3.18 18.30
CA SER A 76 18.22 2.91 18.60
C SER A 76 18.10 1.77 19.61
N VAL A 77 17.49 2.03 20.77
CA VAL A 77 17.34 1.04 21.84
C VAL A 77 15.92 0.91 22.35
N ARG A 78 15.05 1.89 22.06
CA ARG A 78 13.65 1.87 22.47
C ARG A 78 12.78 1.39 21.30
N PRO A 79 11.85 0.44 21.54
CA PRO A 79 10.99 -0.07 20.47
C PRO A 79 9.97 0.96 19.99
N THR A 80 9.60 1.93 20.81
CA THR A 80 8.56 2.94 20.51
C THR A 80 8.93 4.27 21.12
N VAL A 81 8.35 5.34 20.60
CA VAL A 81 8.42 6.70 21.19
C VAL A 81 7.16 7.02 21.99
N PHE A 82 5.99 6.77 21.40
CA PHE A 82 4.72 7.02 22.07
C PHE A 82 3.74 5.85 21.80
N TRP A 83 3.62 4.96 22.79
CA TRP A 83 2.83 3.73 22.67
C TRP A 83 2.22 3.38 24.03
N PRO A 84 0.89 3.18 24.13
CA PRO A 84 0.26 2.79 25.38
C PRO A 84 0.59 1.34 25.73
N SER A 85 0.85 1.05 26.99
CA SER A 85 1.11 -0.29 27.51
C SER A 85 -0.16 -1.13 27.65
N GLU A 86 -1.32 -0.48 27.70
CA GLU A 86 -2.63 -1.12 27.89
C GLU A 86 -3.52 -0.89 26.66
N HIS A 87 -4.48 -1.77 26.47
CA HIS A 87 -5.54 -1.63 25.46
C HIS A 87 -6.60 -0.61 25.92
N HIS A 88 -7.39 -0.12 25.01
CA HIS A 88 -8.51 0.79 25.25
C HIS A 88 -8.13 2.11 25.97
N ILE A 89 -6.92 2.59 25.72
CA ILE A 89 -6.54 3.96 26.02
C ILE A 89 -7.01 4.82 24.84
N ASP A 90 -8.25 5.23 24.89
CA ASP A 90 -8.97 5.85 23.79
C ASP A 90 -8.83 7.36 23.74
N TRP A 91 -9.13 7.96 22.57
CA TRP A 91 -9.29 9.41 22.37
C TRP A 91 -8.05 10.26 22.66
N ILE A 92 -6.87 9.73 22.42
CA ILE A 92 -5.61 10.45 22.56
C ILE A 92 -5.31 11.26 21.29
N THR A 93 -4.86 12.49 21.46
CA THR A 93 -4.30 13.31 20.38
C THR A 93 -2.79 13.45 20.56
N VAL A 94 -2.02 13.06 19.55
CA VAL A 94 -0.57 13.23 19.44
C VAL A 94 -0.30 14.26 18.36
N ARG A 95 0.24 15.44 18.74
CA ARG A 95 0.35 16.56 17.83
C ARG A 95 1.59 17.40 18.05
N GLY A 96 2.24 17.81 16.93
CA GLY A 96 3.32 18.81 16.94
C GLY A 96 4.65 18.30 17.46
N PHE A 97 4.92 17.00 17.33
CA PHE A 97 6.17 16.37 17.72
C PHE A 97 7.03 16.00 16.52
N GLU A 98 8.33 16.07 16.70
CA GLU A 98 9.29 15.30 15.92
C GLU A 98 9.62 14.03 16.70
N MET A 99 9.38 12.87 16.08
CA MET A 99 9.54 11.56 16.71
C MET A 99 10.38 10.65 15.79
N ALA A 100 11.52 10.18 16.31
CA ALA A 100 12.49 9.46 15.49
C ALA A 100 13.24 8.35 16.26
N HIS A 101 14.03 7.58 15.51
CA HIS A 101 15.06 6.63 15.99
C HIS A 101 14.48 5.47 16.83
N ALA A 102 13.26 5.03 16.56
CA ALA A 102 12.70 3.87 17.25
C ALA A 102 13.25 2.54 16.70
N ALA A 103 13.63 1.63 17.59
CA ALA A 103 14.00 0.25 17.28
C ALA A 103 12.74 -0.65 17.17
N THR A 104 11.77 -0.23 16.36
CA THR A 104 10.58 -1.05 16.14
C THR A 104 10.95 -2.40 15.55
N GLN A 105 10.23 -3.43 15.93
CA GLN A 105 10.52 -4.79 15.46
C GLN A 105 9.79 -5.07 14.16
N TRP A 106 10.43 -5.85 13.29
CA TRP A 106 9.76 -6.43 12.14
C TRP A 106 8.68 -7.42 12.60
N ALA A 107 7.55 -7.41 11.94
CA ALA A 107 6.49 -8.37 12.16
C ALA A 107 5.95 -8.92 10.83
N PRO A 108 5.63 -10.22 10.76
CA PRO A 108 4.94 -10.80 9.61
C PRO A 108 3.48 -10.34 9.57
N PRO A 109 2.76 -10.61 8.46
CA PRO A 109 1.34 -10.32 8.36
C PRO A 109 0.54 -10.82 9.56
N THR A 110 -0.43 -10.02 9.99
CA THR A 110 -1.34 -10.29 11.12
C THR A 110 -0.70 -10.43 12.51
N ALA A 111 0.61 -10.35 12.63
CA ALA A 111 1.25 -10.31 13.94
C ALA A 111 1.05 -8.94 14.62
N HIS A 112 1.16 -8.93 15.94
CA HIS A 112 1.21 -7.67 16.68
C HIS A 112 2.48 -6.90 16.29
N GLN A 113 2.30 -5.70 15.77
CA GLN A 113 3.38 -4.84 15.29
C GLN A 113 3.31 -3.50 16.02
N GLN A 114 4.41 -3.11 16.64
CA GLN A 114 4.51 -1.79 17.25
C GLN A 114 5.01 -0.78 16.24
N GLY A 115 4.37 0.37 16.20
CA GLY A 115 4.89 1.55 15.51
C GLY A 115 5.79 2.38 16.40
N LEU A 116 6.50 3.32 15.81
CA LEU A 116 7.16 4.39 16.55
C LEU A 116 6.12 5.14 17.40
N VAL A 117 4.92 5.33 16.85
CA VAL A 117 3.73 5.88 17.51
C VAL A 117 2.48 5.10 17.10
N GLY A 118 1.51 4.98 18.01
CA GLY A 118 0.21 4.41 17.67
C GLY A 118 -0.64 4.03 18.88
N PRO A 119 -1.94 3.70 18.62
CA PRO A 119 -2.93 3.45 19.65
C PRO A 119 -2.83 2.08 20.35
N ASN A 120 -1.96 1.17 19.87
CA ASN A 120 -1.97 -0.23 20.25
C ASN A 120 -3.29 -0.93 19.87
N TRP A 121 -4.25 -1.04 20.76
CA TRP A 121 -5.60 -1.56 20.50
C TRP A 121 -6.62 -0.67 21.21
N ALA A 122 -7.13 0.33 20.49
CA ALA A 122 -7.94 1.40 21.06
C ALA A 122 -8.84 2.05 20.00
N LYS A 123 -9.56 3.07 20.40
CA LYS A 123 -10.46 3.85 19.54
C LYS A 123 -10.12 5.32 19.50
N GLY A 124 -10.33 5.95 18.34
CA GLY A 124 -10.48 7.41 18.21
C GLY A 124 -9.21 8.23 18.40
N TRP A 125 -8.03 7.68 18.20
CA TRP A 125 -6.79 8.44 18.27
C TRP A 125 -6.68 9.41 17.09
N ILE A 126 -6.08 10.58 17.37
CA ILE A 126 -5.70 11.57 16.38
C ILE A 126 -4.19 11.75 16.43
N ILE A 127 -3.52 11.43 15.32
CA ILE A 127 -2.08 11.62 15.13
C ILE A 127 -1.94 12.65 14.01
N GLU A 128 -1.56 13.88 14.38
CA GLU A 128 -1.61 14.99 13.43
C GLU A 128 -0.47 16.00 13.62
N ASP A 129 -0.09 16.64 12.51
CA ASP A 129 0.91 17.71 12.50
C ASP A 129 2.25 17.30 13.14
N ASN A 130 2.69 16.04 12.95
CA ASN A 130 3.95 15.51 13.45
C ASN A 130 4.94 15.26 12.31
N GLU A 131 6.23 15.25 12.65
CA GLU A 131 7.29 14.64 11.85
C GLU A 131 7.65 13.30 12.46
N ILE A 132 7.57 12.20 11.66
CA ILE A 132 7.73 10.82 12.12
C ILE A 132 8.71 10.12 11.18
N HIS A 133 9.90 9.79 11.69
CA HIS A 133 10.94 9.30 10.78
C HIS A 133 11.96 8.35 11.44
N HIS A 134 12.78 7.71 10.59
CA HIS A 134 13.87 6.84 11.01
C HIS A 134 13.44 5.79 12.06
N SER A 135 12.27 5.20 11.84
CA SER A 135 11.86 3.99 12.56
C SER A 135 12.51 2.78 11.89
N LYS A 136 13.05 1.85 12.68
CA LYS A 136 13.64 0.61 12.12
C LYS A 136 12.66 -0.11 11.19
N CYS A 137 11.40 -0.19 11.58
CA CYS A 137 10.35 -0.81 10.78
C CYS A 137 9.19 0.17 10.51
N VAL A 138 8.35 0.46 11.48
CA VAL A 138 7.07 1.15 11.29
C VAL A 138 7.03 2.53 11.91
N GLY A 139 6.57 3.52 11.15
CA GLY A 139 6.30 4.86 11.67
C GLY A 139 5.06 4.88 12.55
N VAL A 140 3.88 4.72 11.95
CA VAL A 140 2.59 4.73 12.66
C VAL A 140 1.94 3.34 12.57
N CYS A 141 1.55 2.75 13.70
CA CYS A 141 0.73 1.53 13.70
C CYS A 141 -0.65 1.82 14.29
N LEU A 142 -1.71 1.45 13.58
CA LEU A 142 -3.11 1.64 13.98
C LEU A 142 -3.66 0.49 14.84
N GLY A 143 -2.79 -0.43 15.25
CA GLY A 143 -3.08 -1.41 16.26
C GLY A 143 -3.46 -2.79 15.76
N LYS A 144 -3.20 -3.74 16.64
CA LYS A 144 -3.64 -5.13 16.60
C LYS A 144 -3.62 -5.70 18.01
N GLU A 145 -4.63 -6.45 18.34
CA GLU A 145 -4.67 -7.19 19.59
C GLU A 145 -3.91 -8.52 19.43
N GLY A 146 -2.89 -8.74 20.27
CA GLY A 146 -1.95 -9.86 20.11
C GLY A 146 -2.56 -11.23 20.33
N SER A 147 -3.57 -11.36 21.21
CA SER A 147 -4.23 -12.65 21.50
C SER A 147 -5.12 -13.15 20.35
N SER A 148 -5.45 -12.28 19.38
CA SER A 148 -6.18 -12.70 18.18
C SER A 148 -5.36 -13.64 17.28
N GLY A 149 -4.07 -13.81 17.56
CA GLY A 149 -3.19 -14.70 16.82
C GLY A 149 -2.29 -13.97 15.82
N ASP A 150 -1.39 -14.71 15.22
CA ASP A 150 -0.39 -14.20 14.30
C ASP A 150 -0.04 -15.20 13.20
N ASN A 151 0.66 -14.71 12.18
CA ASN A 151 1.15 -15.54 11.08
C ASN A 151 2.55 -16.16 11.35
N TYR A 152 3.13 -16.03 12.54
CA TYR A 152 4.35 -16.75 12.90
C TYR A 152 4.20 -18.26 12.77
N ALA A 153 2.98 -18.71 12.82
CA ALA A 153 2.63 -20.11 12.65
C ALA A 153 3.01 -20.67 11.26
N THR A 154 3.28 -19.83 10.25
CA THR A 154 3.91 -20.29 9.00
C THR A 154 5.28 -20.94 9.26
N LEU A 155 5.96 -20.55 10.32
CA LEU A 155 7.20 -21.19 10.75
C LEU A 155 6.98 -22.59 11.29
N ARG A 156 5.83 -22.84 11.87
CA ARG A 156 5.43 -24.17 12.39
C ARG A 156 5.04 -25.14 11.28
N ARG A 157 4.63 -24.63 10.11
CA ARG A 157 4.22 -25.40 8.93
C ARG A 157 3.09 -26.40 9.15
N ASP A 158 2.25 -26.18 10.16
CA ASP A 158 1.13 -27.03 10.49
C ASP A 158 -0.14 -26.70 9.69
N LYS A 159 -0.23 -25.49 9.15
CA LYS A 159 -1.28 -25.04 8.22
C LYS A 159 -0.83 -23.85 7.38
N PRO A 160 -1.54 -23.51 6.28
CA PRO A 160 -1.24 -22.37 5.46
C PRO A 160 -1.34 -21.03 6.22
N GLY A 161 -0.52 -20.06 5.88
CA GLY A 161 -0.49 -18.76 6.54
C GLY A 161 -1.82 -18.00 6.49
N TYR A 162 -2.55 -18.06 5.38
CA TYR A 162 -3.86 -17.43 5.25
C TYR A 162 -4.92 -18.04 6.18
N GLN A 163 -4.81 -19.31 6.58
CA GLN A 163 -5.72 -19.90 7.54
C GLN A 163 -5.55 -19.28 8.93
N TYR A 164 -4.32 -18.93 9.32
CA TYR A 164 -4.10 -18.17 10.55
C TYR A 164 -4.68 -16.77 10.49
N GLN A 165 -4.62 -16.14 9.33
CA GLN A 165 -5.25 -14.84 9.11
C GLN A 165 -6.77 -14.93 9.32
N LEU A 166 -7.41 -15.93 8.72
CA LEU A 166 -8.84 -16.18 8.90
C LEU A 166 -9.20 -16.43 10.39
N GLU A 167 -8.43 -17.27 11.07
CA GLU A 167 -8.62 -17.52 12.50
C GLU A 167 -8.43 -16.26 13.35
N SER A 168 -7.49 -15.39 12.99
CA SER A 168 -7.27 -14.11 13.65
C SER A 168 -8.51 -13.21 13.59
N VAL A 169 -9.18 -13.15 12.45
CA VAL A 169 -10.41 -12.35 12.28
C VAL A 169 -11.53 -12.86 13.20
N PHE A 170 -11.77 -14.17 13.22
CA PHE A 170 -12.79 -14.74 14.11
C PHE A 170 -12.42 -14.55 15.58
N ALA A 171 -11.15 -14.74 15.95
CA ALA A 171 -10.69 -14.49 17.31
C ALA A 171 -10.87 -13.02 17.71
N ALA A 172 -10.51 -12.09 16.83
CA ALA A 172 -10.69 -10.66 17.06
C ALA A 172 -12.16 -10.29 17.28
N ARG A 173 -13.08 -10.85 16.51
CA ARG A 173 -14.52 -10.66 16.72
C ARG A 173 -14.94 -11.13 18.11
N HIS A 174 -14.42 -12.25 18.54
CA HIS A 174 -14.74 -12.82 19.86
C HIS A 174 -14.24 -11.94 21.02
N ILE A 175 -13.09 -11.32 20.89
CA ILE A 175 -12.50 -10.44 21.90
C ILE A 175 -12.94 -8.98 21.79
N GLY A 176 -13.81 -8.64 20.83
CA GLY A 176 -14.42 -7.33 20.76
C GLY A 176 -13.92 -6.39 19.67
N TRP A 177 -13.52 -6.94 18.55
CA TRP A 177 -13.28 -6.13 17.36
C TRP A 177 -14.60 -5.64 16.75
N ASP A 178 -15.00 -4.44 17.12
CA ASP A 178 -16.21 -3.77 16.63
C ASP A 178 -16.04 -2.25 16.58
N LYS A 179 -16.97 -1.60 15.88
CA LYS A 179 -16.94 -0.16 15.62
C LYS A 179 -17.07 0.69 16.89
N GLU A 180 -17.71 0.17 17.92
CA GLU A 180 -17.94 0.84 19.18
C GLU A 180 -16.67 0.96 20.01
N ARG A 181 -15.75 0.00 19.86
CA ARG A 181 -14.58 -0.14 20.73
C ARG A 181 -13.23 0.08 20.06
N ILE A 182 -13.11 -0.17 18.75
CA ILE A 182 -11.81 -0.19 18.06
C ILE A 182 -11.86 0.66 16.79
N GLY A 183 -10.69 1.22 16.42
CA GLY A 183 -10.52 1.92 15.17
C GLY A 183 -10.97 3.37 15.21
N SER A 184 -11.47 3.89 14.10
CA SER A 184 -11.90 5.29 13.94
C SER A 184 -10.77 6.30 14.23
N HIS A 185 -9.54 5.93 13.92
CA HIS A 185 -8.38 6.79 14.08
C HIS A 185 -8.27 7.81 12.96
N VAL A 186 -7.61 8.94 13.24
CA VAL A 186 -7.27 9.96 12.25
C VAL A 186 -5.77 10.16 12.23
N VAL A 187 -5.14 9.86 11.10
CA VAL A 187 -3.72 10.16 10.84
C VAL A 187 -3.68 11.24 9.77
N ARG A 188 -3.32 12.45 10.13
CA ARG A 188 -3.41 13.56 9.17
C ARG A 188 -2.33 14.62 9.32
N ARG A 189 -1.95 15.22 8.19
CA ARG A 189 -0.98 16.31 8.11
C ARG A 189 0.34 15.98 8.79
N ASN A 190 0.74 14.69 8.75
CA ASN A 190 2.03 14.29 9.23
C ASN A 190 3.03 14.22 8.06
N HIS A 191 4.29 14.43 8.38
CA HIS A 191 5.41 14.12 7.53
C HIS A 191 6.03 12.80 8.01
N ILE A 192 5.86 11.71 7.22
CA ILE A 192 6.29 10.37 7.60
C ILE A 192 7.33 9.89 6.58
N HIS A 193 8.55 9.59 7.04
CA HIS A 193 9.61 9.25 6.09
C HIS A 193 10.73 8.40 6.71
N ASP A 194 11.54 7.81 5.84
CA ASP A 194 12.71 7.01 6.21
C ASP A 194 12.41 5.92 7.25
N CYS A 195 11.27 5.25 7.11
CA CYS A 195 10.91 4.08 7.90
C CYS A 195 11.24 2.80 7.13
N GLY A 196 11.84 1.83 7.80
CA GLY A 196 12.43 0.66 7.14
C GLY A 196 11.42 -0.34 6.58
N GLN A 197 10.16 -0.32 7.03
CA GLN A 197 9.11 -1.25 6.59
C GLN A 197 7.84 -0.54 6.14
N ALA A 198 7.16 0.19 7.01
CA ALA A 198 5.92 0.89 6.64
C ALA A 198 5.83 2.30 7.21
N GLY A 199 5.22 3.22 6.47
CA GLY A 199 4.90 4.54 6.97
C GLY A 199 3.72 4.48 7.95
N VAL A 200 2.60 3.95 7.48
CA VAL A 200 1.39 3.68 8.29
C VAL A 200 1.00 2.22 8.08
N VAL A 201 0.88 1.46 9.15
CA VAL A 201 0.40 0.08 9.12
C VAL A 201 -0.81 -0.11 10.02
N GLY A 202 -1.68 -1.04 9.68
CA GLY A 202 -2.81 -1.40 10.54
C GLY A 202 -3.29 -2.82 10.29
N HIS A 203 -3.55 -3.53 11.38
CA HIS A 203 -4.16 -4.85 11.35
C HIS A 203 -5.43 -4.82 12.19
N LEU A 204 -6.59 -4.98 11.58
CA LEU A 204 -7.89 -4.92 12.26
C LEU A 204 -8.16 -3.58 12.96
N GLY A 205 -7.21 -3.05 13.72
CA GLY A 205 -7.33 -1.75 14.42
C GLY A 205 -7.46 -0.54 13.49
N CYS A 206 -7.14 -0.68 12.21
CA CYS A 206 -7.31 0.39 11.22
C CYS A 206 -8.77 0.61 10.77
N ALA A 207 -9.69 -0.29 11.08
CA ALA A 207 -11.08 -0.18 10.63
C ALA A 207 -11.71 1.17 11.00
N PHE A 208 -12.53 1.73 10.10
CA PHE A 208 -13.24 3.01 10.26
C PHE A 208 -12.34 4.25 10.37
N SER A 209 -11.06 4.15 10.00
CA SER A 209 -10.07 5.21 10.19
C SER A 209 -9.91 6.09 8.96
N ARG A 210 -9.25 7.23 9.14
CA ARG A 210 -8.93 8.20 8.10
C ARG A 210 -7.43 8.48 8.07
N ILE A 211 -6.82 8.33 6.90
CA ILE A 211 -5.41 8.63 6.64
C ILE A 211 -5.40 9.70 5.56
N GLU A 212 -5.17 10.95 5.94
CA GLU A 212 -5.43 12.07 5.04
C GLU A 212 -4.42 13.22 5.17
N ASP A 213 -4.16 13.88 4.05
CA ASP A 213 -3.29 15.07 4.00
C ASP A 213 -1.86 14.80 4.52
N ASN A 214 -1.40 13.55 4.51
CA ASN A 214 -0.04 13.22 4.92
C ASN A 214 0.91 13.29 3.73
N ARG A 215 2.16 13.54 4.07
CA ARG A 215 3.28 13.35 3.20
C ARG A 215 4.08 12.14 3.66
N ILE A 216 4.18 11.13 2.79
CA ILE A 216 4.81 9.85 3.10
C ILE A 216 5.85 9.57 2.03
N HIS A 217 7.12 9.36 2.42
CA HIS A 217 8.15 9.04 1.43
C HIS A 217 9.33 8.27 2.02
N ASN A 218 10.17 7.73 1.14
CA ASN A 218 11.35 6.95 1.52
C ASN A 218 11.00 5.76 2.43
N ILE A 219 9.89 5.08 2.16
CA ILE A 219 9.48 3.93 2.96
C ILE A 219 10.03 2.65 2.35
N ALA A 220 10.71 1.85 3.18
CA ALA A 220 11.41 0.63 2.79
C ALA A 220 12.48 0.85 1.69
N LEU A 221 12.98 2.08 1.56
CA LEU A 221 13.94 2.46 0.51
C LEU A 221 15.26 1.69 0.62
N ARG A 222 15.66 1.36 1.83
CA ARG A 222 16.90 0.62 2.11
C ARG A 222 16.86 -0.84 1.71
N ARG A 223 15.67 -1.42 1.53
CA ARG A 223 15.44 -2.85 1.18
C ARG A 223 16.07 -3.82 2.18
N GLU A 224 16.09 -3.44 3.46
CA GLU A 224 16.61 -4.29 4.55
C GLU A 224 15.60 -5.36 4.98
N PHE A 225 14.31 -5.15 4.69
CA PHE A 225 13.24 -6.11 4.96
C PHE A 225 12.65 -6.65 3.66
N TRP A 226 12.13 -7.88 3.73
CA TRP A 226 11.56 -8.54 2.57
C TRP A 226 10.03 -8.60 2.65
N GLY A 227 9.40 -8.21 1.57
CA GLY A 227 8.04 -8.54 1.13
C GLY A 227 6.86 -8.13 2.01
N HIS A 228 6.86 -8.50 3.25
CA HIS A 228 5.67 -8.36 4.08
C HIS A 228 5.58 -6.98 4.74
N GLU A 229 4.36 -6.39 4.73
CA GLU A 229 4.06 -5.12 5.40
C GLU A 229 4.88 -3.91 4.89
N ILE A 230 5.34 -3.96 3.63
CA ILE A 230 6.21 -2.93 3.04
C ILE A 230 5.41 -1.97 2.18
N ALA A 231 5.04 -0.83 2.73
CA ALA A 231 4.37 0.22 1.94
C ALA A 231 4.38 1.59 2.65
N GLY A 232 4.12 2.65 1.91
CA GLY A 232 3.77 3.95 2.50
C GLY A 232 2.56 3.82 3.43
N VAL A 233 1.50 3.17 2.94
CA VAL A 233 0.32 2.78 3.74
C VAL A 233 0.03 1.29 3.51
N LYS A 234 0.05 0.48 4.57
CA LYS A 234 -0.24 -0.96 4.52
C LYS A 234 -1.33 -1.32 5.52
N LEU A 235 -2.46 -1.81 5.04
CA LEU A 235 -3.61 -2.12 5.90
C LEU A 235 -4.12 -3.53 5.64
N HIS A 236 -4.41 -4.26 6.71
CA HIS A 236 -5.20 -5.50 6.71
C HIS A 236 -6.58 -5.23 7.28
N ALA A 237 -7.60 -5.76 6.65
CA ALA A 237 -9.00 -5.55 6.98
C ALA A 237 -9.36 -4.06 7.09
N PRO A 238 -9.06 -3.25 6.06
CA PRO A 238 -9.45 -1.85 6.03
C PRO A 238 -10.96 -1.75 5.71
N ILE A 239 -11.76 -1.84 6.75
CA ILE A 239 -13.22 -1.71 6.65
C ILE A 239 -13.59 -0.24 6.86
N ASP A 240 -14.31 0.36 5.92
CA ASP A 240 -14.73 1.77 5.95
C ASP A 240 -13.57 2.75 6.20
N VAL A 241 -12.41 2.50 5.62
CA VAL A 241 -11.25 3.38 5.73
C VAL A 241 -11.27 4.42 4.61
N THR A 242 -10.89 5.64 4.94
CA THR A 242 -10.66 6.70 3.94
C THR A 242 -9.17 7.02 3.87
N ILE A 243 -8.57 6.90 2.68
CA ILE A 243 -7.19 7.32 2.38
C ILE A 243 -7.28 8.46 1.37
N ALA A 244 -7.03 9.70 1.82
CA ALA A 244 -7.36 10.87 1.03
C ALA A 244 -6.27 11.94 1.03
N ARG A 245 -6.01 12.55 -0.13
CA ARG A 245 -5.15 13.73 -0.30
C ARG A 245 -3.73 13.55 0.26
N ASN A 246 -3.24 12.30 0.28
CA ASN A 246 -1.85 12.04 0.64
C ASN A 246 -0.94 12.20 -0.58
N VAL A 247 0.29 12.59 -0.32
CA VAL A 247 1.39 12.55 -1.30
C VAL A 247 2.34 11.44 -0.87
N ILE A 248 2.45 10.39 -1.69
CA ILE A 248 3.22 9.17 -1.36
C ILE A 248 4.25 8.93 -2.45
N THR A 249 5.54 9.06 -2.12
CA THR A 249 6.62 8.95 -3.10
C THR A 249 7.79 8.13 -2.58
N ASP A 250 8.59 7.60 -3.51
CA ASP A 250 9.85 6.93 -3.19
C ASP A 250 9.67 5.78 -2.16
N CYS A 251 8.60 5.02 -2.30
CA CYS A 251 8.30 3.86 -1.47
C CYS A 251 8.47 2.55 -2.25
N SER A 252 8.66 1.43 -1.57
CA SER A 252 8.57 0.11 -2.20
C SER A 252 7.16 -0.06 -2.78
N LEU A 253 6.13 0.01 -1.97
CA LEU A 253 4.74 0.17 -2.42
C LEU A 253 4.18 1.49 -1.88
N GLY A 254 3.34 2.17 -2.64
CA GLY A 254 2.68 3.38 -2.18
C GLY A 254 1.57 3.04 -1.19
N ILE A 255 0.49 2.43 -1.67
CA ILE A 255 -0.64 1.95 -0.86
C ILE A 255 -0.82 0.46 -1.12
N TRP A 256 -0.85 -0.32 -0.07
CA TRP A 256 -1.17 -1.73 -0.11
C TRP A 256 -2.36 -2.02 0.82
N LEU A 257 -3.51 -2.26 0.23
CA LEU A 257 -4.71 -2.73 0.93
C LEU A 257 -4.76 -4.23 0.81
N ASP A 258 -4.42 -4.89 1.88
CA ASP A 258 -4.38 -6.32 1.97
C ASP A 258 -5.69 -6.82 2.60
N TRP A 259 -6.11 -7.96 2.19
CA TRP A 259 -7.09 -8.83 2.80
C TRP A 259 -8.29 -8.14 3.48
N GLU A 260 -9.49 -8.40 2.99
CA GLU A 260 -10.74 -7.86 3.55
C GLU A 260 -10.95 -6.35 3.34
N THR A 261 -10.42 -5.79 2.28
CA THR A 261 -10.73 -4.40 1.89
C THR A 261 -12.21 -4.28 1.54
N GLN A 262 -12.96 -3.50 2.32
CA GLN A 262 -14.39 -3.30 2.13
C GLN A 262 -14.86 -1.93 2.62
N GLY A 263 -15.75 -1.26 1.87
CA GLY A 263 -16.22 0.10 2.20
C GLY A 263 -15.12 1.17 2.15
N THR A 264 -13.93 0.81 1.70
CA THR A 264 -12.75 1.67 1.71
C THR A 264 -12.71 2.58 0.49
N ARG A 265 -12.34 3.82 0.72
CA ARG A 265 -12.18 4.82 -0.34
C ARG A 265 -10.75 5.37 -0.40
N ILE A 266 -10.14 5.30 -1.56
CA ILE A 266 -8.84 5.89 -1.89
C ILE A 266 -9.10 7.06 -2.83
N THR A 267 -8.91 8.31 -2.37
CA THR A 267 -9.34 9.48 -3.16
C THR A 267 -8.36 10.64 -3.11
N ARG A 268 -8.15 11.30 -4.24
CA ARG A 268 -7.34 12.52 -4.37
C ARG A 268 -5.91 12.39 -3.85
N ASN A 269 -5.34 11.19 -3.91
CA ASN A 269 -3.94 10.99 -3.58
C ASN A 269 -3.04 11.21 -4.81
N VAL A 270 -1.80 11.56 -4.57
CA VAL A 270 -0.75 11.60 -5.58
C VAL A 270 0.32 10.58 -5.20
N LEU A 271 0.47 9.56 -6.03
CA LEU A 271 1.46 8.51 -5.88
C LEU A 271 2.44 8.57 -7.07
N ALA A 272 3.74 8.61 -6.78
CA ALA A 272 4.75 8.74 -7.82
C ALA A 272 6.12 8.24 -7.34
N ALA A 273 6.94 7.78 -8.26
CA ALA A 273 8.28 7.28 -7.98
C ALA A 273 8.32 6.08 -7.00
N ASN A 274 7.20 5.40 -6.80
CA ASN A 274 7.12 4.16 -6.06
C ASN A 274 7.48 2.97 -6.98
N CYS A 275 7.91 1.84 -6.43
CA CYS A 275 8.04 0.63 -7.24
C CYS A 275 6.66 0.12 -7.72
N ARG A 276 5.61 0.39 -6.93
CA ARG A 276 4.19 0.18 -7.27
C ARG A 276 3.34 1.19 -6.50
N ASP A 277 2.34 1.79 -7.14
CA ASP A 277 1.51 2.79 -6.48
C ASP A 277 0.41 2.18 -5.62
N LEU A 278 -0.45 1.39 -6.21
CA LEU A 278 -1.60 0.79 -5.53
C LEU A 278 -1.61 -0.73 -5.72
N PHE A 279 -1.72 -1.45 -4.63
CA PHE A 279 -2.01 -2.87 -4.63
C PHE A 279 -3.22 -3.16 -3.74
N VAL A 280 -4.27 -3.79 -4.31
CA VAL A 280 -5.41 -4.30 -3.57
C VAL A 280 -5.39 -5.82 -3.63
N GLU A 281 -4.99 -6.42 -2.52
CA GLU A 281 -4.83 -7.86 -2.39
C GLU A 281 -6.12 -8.49 -1.86
N VAL A 282 -6.39 -9.69 -2.27
CA VAL A 282 -7.41 -10.66 -1.88
C VAL A 282 -8.60 -10.11 -1.08
N SER A 283 -9.52 -9.45 -1.79
CA SER A 283 -10.68 -8.80 -1.19
C SER A 283 -11.91 -8.96 -2.09
N HIS A 284 -13.08 -9.03 -1.48
CA HIS A 284 -14.34 -9.09 -2.21
C HIS A 284 -14.87 -7.70 -2.61
N GLY A 285 -14.37 -6.62 -1.98
CA GLY A 285 -14.95 -5.30 -2.10
C GLY A 285 -16.28 -5.16 -1.32
N PRO A 286 -17.07 -4.12 -1.64
CA PRO A 286 -16.76 -3.04 -2.59
C PRO A 286 -15.71 -2.06 -2.03
N TYR A 287 -14.96 -1.43 -2.93
CA TYR A 287 -14.07 -0.32 -2.59
C TYR A 287 -14.00 0.68 -3.75
N THR A 288 -13.61 1.92 -3.45
CA THR A 288 -13.56 2.98 -4.46
C THR A 288 -12.17 3.60 -4.54
N VAL A 289 -11.67 3.75 -5.75
CA VAL A 289 -10.42 4.45 -6.09
C VAL A 289 -10.78 5.60 -7.02
N ASP A 290 -10.79 6.85 -6.52
CA ASP A 290 -11.29 7.96 -7.32
C ASP A 290 -10.42 9.21 -7.27
N HIS A 291 -10.28 9.90 -8.40
CA HIS A 291 -9.56 11.16 -8.52
C HIS A 291 -8.09 11.11 -8.06
N ASN A 292 -7.44 9.96 -8.18
CA ASN A 292 -6.02 9.83 -7.83
C ASN A 292 -5.13 10.06 -9.04
N VAL A 293 -3.89 10.42 -8.77
CA VAL A 293 -2.78 10.37 -9.71
C VAL A 293 -1.88 9.20 -9.30
N LEU A 294 -1.84 8.16 -10.12
CA LEU A 294 -1.03 6.96 -9.97
C LEU A 294 0.01 6.99 -11.09
N ALA A 295 1.17 7.58 -10.82
CA ALA A 295 2.10 7.99 -11.85
C ALA A 295 3.45 7.25 -11.82
N SER A 296 3.55 6.18 -11.03
CA SER A 296 4.71 5.29 -11.07
C SER A 296 4.59 4.30 -12.23
N ARG A 297 5.71 3.69 -12.60
CA ARG A 297 5.80 2.73 -13.70
C ARG A 297 4.86 1.54 -13.56
N ALA A 298 4.64 1.05 -12.34
CA ALA A 298 3.57 0.12 -12.00
C ALA A 298 2.54 0.87 -11.16
N SER A 299 1.38 1.14 -11.75
CA SER A 299 0.35 1.97 -11.11
C SER A 299 -0.62 1.16 -10.28
N VAL A 300 -1.11 0.03 -10.80
CA VAL A 300 -2.20 -0.71 -10.14
C VAL A 300 -1.97 -2.21 -10.22
N GLU A 301 -2.13 -2.89 -9.11
CA GLU A 301 -2.24 -4.35 -9.06
C GLU A 301 -3.50 -4.74 -8.31
N ILE A 302 -4.28 -5.64 -8.91
CA ILE A 302 -5.59 -6.06 -8.42
C ILE A 302 -5.61 -7.57 -8.27
N ALA A 303 -5.64 -8.02 -7.03
CA ALA A 303 -5.91 -9.41 -6.65
C ALA A 303 -7.26 -9.50 -5.91
N SER A 304 -8.23 -8.70 -6.31
CA SER A 304 -9.49 -8.52 -5.62
C SER A 304 -10.67 -8.51 -6.60
N CYS A 305 -11.87 -8.35 -6.06
CA CYS A 305 -13.09 -8.08 -6.80
C CYS A 305 -13.75 -6.80 -6.27
N GLY A 306 -14.70 -6.25 -7.02
CA GLY A 306 -15.61 -5.20 -6.56
C GLY A 306 -14.98 -3.81 -6.45
N GLY A 307 -13.91 -3.54 -7.20
CA GLY A 307 -13.28 -2.23 -7.27
C GLY A 307 -14.03 -1.25 -8.19
N ALA A 308 -14.14 0.01 -7.76
CA ALA A 308 -14.64 1.10 -8.61
C ALA A 308 -13.55 2.16 -8.80
N PHE A 309 -12.97 2.19 -9.99
CA PHE A 309 -11.91 3.11 -10.40
C PHE A 309 -12.51 4.24 -11.22
N VAL A 310 -12.57 5.44 -10.65
CA VAL A 310 -13.32 6.56 -11.24
C VAL A 310 -12.45 7.80 -11.35
N ARG A 311 -12.28 8.32 -12.57
CA ARG A 311 -11.56 9.59 -12.82
C ARG A 311 -10.15 9.63 -12.25
N ASN A 312 -9.41 8.53 -12.37
CA ASN A 312 -7.99 8.51 -12.01
C ASN A 312 -7.14 8.83 -13.24
N LEU A 313 -5.94 9.35 -13.00
CA LEU A 313 -4.85 9.34 -13.94
C LEU A 313 -3.96 8.13 -13.60
N ILE A 314 -3.77 7.23 -14.57
CA ILE A 314 -3.00 5.99 -14.43
C ILE A 314 -1.86 6.04 -15.45
N GLY A 315 -0.65 6.30 -14.94
CA GLY A 315 0.52 6.60 -15.74
C GLY A 315 1.41 5.42 -16.08
N GLY A 316 1.13 4.26 -15.52
CA GLY A 316 1.95 3.07 -15.70
C GLY A 316 1.12 1.81 -15.93
N THR A 317 1.76 0.64 -15.76
CA THR A 317 1.11 -0.63 -15.99
C THR A 317 0.10 -1.00 -14.91
N GLY A 318 -0.94 -1.75 -15.32
CA GLY A 318 -1.84 -2.51 -14.48
C GLY A 318 -1.48 -4.00 -14.48
N ARG A 319 -2.00 -4.73 -13.47
CA ARG A 319 -1.88 -6.18 -13.36
C ARG A 319 -3.11 -6.75 -12.66
N LEU A 320 -3.55 -7.93 -13.10
CA LEU A 320 -4.70 -8.64 -12.55
C LEU A 320 -4.24 -10.02 -12.06
N ASP A 321 -4.47 -10.29 -10.78
CA ASP A 321 -4.01 -11.51 -10.11
C ASP A 321 -5.13 -12.15 -9.27
N PRO A 322 -6.11 -12.79 -9.89
CA PRO A 322 -7.19 -13.47 -9.15
C PRO A 322 -6.62 -14.55 -8.22
N SER A 323 -7.21 -14.70 -7.04
CA SER A 323 -6.74 -15.60 -6.00
C SER A 323 -7.81 -16.64 -5.64
N MET A 324 -7.70 -17.83 -6.24
CA MET A 324 -8.61 -18.96 -6.05
C MET A 324 -8.12 -19.95 -4.99
N ASP A 325 -7.00 -19.69 -4.36
CA ASP A 325 -6.36 -20.56 -3.37
C ASP A 325 -6.55 -20.08 -1.91
N ARG A 326 -7.14 -18.88 -1.75
CA ARG A 326 -7.33 -18.25 -0.44
C ARG A 326 -8.80 -17.92 -0.21
N ALA A 327 -9.43 -18.57 0.76
CA ALA A 327 -10.76 -18.17 1.23
C ALA A 327 -10.64 -16.89 2.07
N THR A 328 -11.32 -15.84 1.65
CA THR A 328 -11.24 -14.51 2.27
C THR A 328 -12.62 -14.13 2.84
N PRO A 329 -12.68 -13.63 4.07
CA PRO A 329 -13.90 -13.12 4.65
C PRO A 329 -14.42 -11.88 3.92
N TYR A 330 -15.73 -11.70 3.95
CA TYR A 330 -16.41 -10.44 3.70
C TYR A 330 -17.36 -10.11 4.85
N HIS A 331 -17.65 -8.85 5.04
CA HIS A 331 -18.28 -8.34 6.24
C HIS A 331 -19.69 -7.83 5.96
N VAL A 332 -20.52 -7.82 7.00
CA VAL A 332 -21.76 -7.05 7.00
C VAL A 332 -21.39 -5.57 6.76
N PRO A 333 -22.16 -4.84 5.92
CA PRO A 333 -21.90 -3.44 5.62
C PRO A 333 -21.60 -2.58 6.85
N HIS A 334 -20.55 -1.75 6.75
CA HIS A 334 -20.14 -0.82 7.80
C HIS A 334 -19.86 -1.46 9.16
N SER A 335 -19.49 -2.72 9.15
CA SER A 335 -19.29 -3.55 10.35
C SER A 335 -18.07 -4.45 10.19
N THR A 336 -17.46 -4.83 11.30
CA THR A 336 -16.44 -5.89 11.36
C THR A 336 -17.05 -7.29 11.49
N GLN A 337 -18.38 -7.40 11.51
CA GLN A 337 -19.06 -8.70 11.57
C GLN A 337 -18.87 -9.45 10.26
N VAL A 338 -18.33 -10.66 10.34
CA VAL A 338 -18.16 -11.51 9.15
C VAL A 338 -19.54 -11.98 8.68
N ALA A 339 -19.84 -11.71 7.42
CA ALA A 339 -21.07 -12.18 6.74
C ALA A 339 -20.86 -13.52 6.05
N GLY A 340 -19.65 -13.78 5.57
CA GLY A 340 -19.28 -15.02 4.90
C GLY A 340 -17.81 -15.01 4.48
N PHE A 341 -17.41 -16.00 3.70
CA PHE A 341 -16.08 -16.03 3.06
C PHE A 341 -16.15 -16.81 1.74
N GLY A 342 -15.26 -16.46 0.84
CA GLY A 342 -15.19 -17.08 -0.49
C GLY A 342 -13.84 -16.84 -1.14
N PHE A 343 -13.69 -17.35 -2.34
CA PHE A 343 -12.50 -17.16 -3.18
C PHE A 343 -12.64 -15.91 -4.04
N ILE A 344 -11.52 -15.42 -4.57
CA ILE A 344 -11.46 -14.21 -5.38
C ILE A 344 -11.23 -14.58 -6.86
N PRO A 345 -12.29 -14.75 -7.66
CA PRO A 345 -12.17 -15.12 -9.06
C PRO A 345 -11.67 -13.98 -9.96
N GLY A 346 -11.66 -12.76 -9.46
CA GLY A 346 -11.36 -11.54 -10.21
C GLY A 346 -12.56 -11.01 -10.99
N GLY A 347 -12.52 -9.73 -11.31
CA GLY A 347 -13.61 -8.97 -11.94
C GLY A 347 -14.54 -8.32 -10.93
N ASP A 348 -15.78 -8.08 -11.35
CA ASP A 348 -16.73 -7.21 -10.64
C ASP A 348 -16.18 -5.78 -10.45
N ASP A 349 -15.35 -5.34 -11.40
CA ASP A 349 -14.68 -4.04 -11.36
C ASP A 349 -15.39 -3.03 -12.26
N ARG A 350 -15.36 -1.76 -11.86
CA ARG A 350 -15.91 -0.62 -12.60
C ARG A 350 -14.78 0.34 -12.94
N TRP A 351 -14.60 0.63 -14.22
CA TRP A 351 -13.59 1.54 -14.73
C TRP A 351 -14.27 2.67 -15.49
N VAL A 352 -14.39 3.85 -14.88
CA VAL A 352 -15.21 4.92 -15.41
C VAL A 352 -14.47 6.26 -15.45
N GLY A 353 -14.31 6.79 -16.66
CA GLY A 353 -13.75 8.12 -16.87
C GLY A 353 -12.28 8.27 -16.46
N ASN A 354 -11.50 7.20 -16.48
CA ASN A 354 -10.07 7.25 -16.17
C ASN A 354 -9.27 7.68 -17.39
N LEU A 355 -8.07 8.17 -17.14
CA LEU A 355 -7.08 8.54 -18.15
C LEU A 355 -5.91 7.56 -18.01
N PHE A 356 -5.68 6.72 -19.01
CA PHE A 356 -4.59 5.77 -19.08
C PHE A 356 -3.48 6.26 -19.99
N PHE A 357 -2.24 6.15 -19.51
CA PHE A 357 -1.05 6.34 -20.34
C PHE A 357 -0.43 4.98 -20.65
N GLY A 358 -0.10 4.77 -21.91
CA GLY A 358 0.64 3.63 -22.38
C GLY A 358 2.15 3.81 -22.18
N GLY A 359 2.89 3.12 -23.01
CA GLY A 359 4.34 3.09 -23.03
C GLY A 359 4.83 1.67 -23.25
N ASP A 360 6.14 1.48 -23.24
CA ASP A 360 6.72 0.16 -23.33
C ASP A 360 6.40 -0.64 -22.05
N ALA A 361 5.62 -1.70 -22.20
CA ALA A 361 5.43 -2.68 -21.13
C ALA A 361 6.79 -3.35 -20.89
N ASP A 362 7.47 -2.93 -19.85
CA ASP A 362 8.78 -3.47 -19.53
C ASP A 362 8.63 -4.91 -19.02
N GLU A 363 9.10 -5.87 -19.83
CA GLU A 363 9.17 -7.28 -19.45
C GLU A 363 10.01 -7.51 -18.17
N ALA A 364 10.88 -6.55 -17.82
CA ALA A 364 11.67 -6.60 -16.59
C ALA A 364 10.84 -6.41 -15.30
N TYR A 365 9.58 -6.02 -15.41
CA TYR A 365 8.64 -5.97 -14.31
C TYR A 365 7.89 -7.30 -14.17
N ALA A 366 8.60 -8.40 -14.12
CA ALA A 366 8.04 -9.68 -13.71
C ALA A 366 8.43 -9.92 -12.24
N PRO A 367 7.50 -9.88 -11.28
CA PRO A 367 7.82 -10.35 -9.95
C PRO A 367 8.14 -11.84 -9.99
N ASP A 368 9.16 -12.24 -9.25
CA ASP A 368 9.42 -13.64 -9.03
C ASP A 368 8.26 -14.24 -8.21
N GLY A 369 7.19 -14.65 -8.89
CA GLY A 369 6.53 -15.88 -8.52
C GLY A 369 5.32 -15.88 -7.60
N TRP A 370 4.79 -14.80 -7.01
CA TRP A 370 3.58 -14.92 -6.16
C TRP A 370 2.29 -14.53 -6.90
N PHE A 371 2.35 -13.48 -7.69
CA PHE A 371 1.23 -13.04 -8.52
C PHE A 371 1.71 -13.04 -9.97
N GLY A 372 1.17 -13.93 -10.80
CA GLY A 372 1.66 -14.23 -12.13
C GLY A 372 1.00 -13.45 -13.27
N GLY A 373 0.18 -12.46 -12.96
CA GLY A 373 -0.53 -11.68 -13.96
C GLY A 373 0.42 -10.91 -14.88
N ARG A 374 0.09 -10.87 -16.17
CA ARG A 374 0.83 -10.09 -17.16
C ARG A 374 0.60 -8.60 -16.91
N ALA A 375 1.66 -7.79 -16.95
CA ALA A 375 1.54 -6.35 -16.96
C ALA A 375 0.92 -5.86 -18.29
N HIS A 376 0.03 -4.88 -18.20
CA HIS A 376 -0.66 -4.29 -19.35
C HIS A 376 -0.84 -2.78 -19.15
N HIS A 377 -1.02 -2.05 -20.24
CA HIS A 377 -1.44 -0.65 -20.22
C HIS A 377 -2.91 -0.53 -20.61
N GLY A 378 -3.66 0.32 -19.90
CA GLY A 378 -5.11 0.40 -20.06
C GLY A 378 -5.82 -0.83 -19.49
N LEU A 379 -6.89 -1.28 -20.15
CA LEU A 379 -7.77 -2.35 -19.67
C LEU A 379 -7.69 -3.66 -20.48
N GLU A 380 -6.73 -3.80 -21.39
CA GLU A 380 -6.58 -5.02 -22.21
C GLU A 380 -6.44 -6.32 -21.38
N GLY A 381 -5.97 -6.22 -20.14
CA GLY A 381 -5.86 -7.36 -19.23
C GLY A 381 -7.20 -8.02 -18.90
N TYR A 382 -8.29 -7.30 -19.07
CA TYR A 382 -9.65 -7.82 -18.86
C TYR A 382 -10.23 -8.55 -20.08
N ALA A 383 -9.51 -8.71 -21.18
CA ALA A 383 -10.02 -9.41 -22.37
C ALA A 383 -10.72 -10.75 -22.09
N PRO A 384 -10.27 -11.59 -21.12
CA PRO A 384 -10.96 -12.85 -20.81
C PRO A 384 -12.16 -12.70 -19.85
N TYR A 385 -12.55 -11.49 -19.47
CA TYR A 385 -13.66 -11.26 -18.54
C TYR A 385 -14.96 -10.94 -19.29
N PRO A 386 -16.13 -11.38 -18.80
CA PRO A 386 -17.39 -10.96 -19.38
C PRO A 386 -17.60 -9.45 -19.17
N ALA A 387 -18.19 -8.79 -20.16
CA ALA A 387 -18.49 -7.35 -20.12
C ALA A 387 -19.87 -7.05 -19.50
N SER A 388 -20.67 -8.08 -19.23
CA SER A 388 -21.99 -7.91 -18.61
C SER A 388 -22.38 -9.16 -17.81
N TRP A 389 -23.42 -9.00 -17.00
CA TRP A 389 -23.99 -10.12 -16.27
C TRP A 389 -24.64 -11.15 -17.19
N GLU A 390 -25.23 -10.72 -18.32
CA GLU A 390 -25.81 -11.59 -19.32
C GLU A 390 -24.73 -12.49 -19.94
N GLN A 391 -23.60 -11.94 -20.34
CA GLN A 391 -22.46 -12.71 -20.84
C GLN A 391 -21.90 -13.71 -19.81
N TYR A 392 -21.84 -13.28 -18.54
CA TYR A 392 -21.46 -14.17 -17.46
C TYR A 392 -22.42 -15.36 -17.36
N MET A 393 -23.72 -15.11 -17.39
CA MET A 393 -24.76 -16.17 -17.30
C MET A 393 -24.81 -17.08 -18.52
N GLU A 394 -24.58 -16.56 -19.73
CA GLU A 394 -24.45 -17.39 -20.94
C GLU A 394 -23.35 -18.44 -20.80
N GLY A 395 -22.27 -18.12 -20.14
CA GLY A 395 -21.18 -19.04 -19.87
C GLY A 395 -21.46 -20.04 -18.72
N VAL A 396 -22.55 -19.88 -17.96
CA VAL A 396 -22.93 -20.80 -16.88
C VAL A 396 -23.67 -22.01 -17.47
N GLY A 397 -22.97 -23.10 -17.68
CA GLY A 397 -23.55 -24.31 -18.23
C GLY A 397 -24.53 -25.00 -17.28
N GLU A 398 -25.30 -25.95 -17.84
CA GLU A 398 -26.16 -26.87 -17.07
C GLU A 398 -25.29 -27.93 -16.37
N SER A 399 -24.52 -27.54 -15.36
CA SER A 399 -23.71 -28.46 -14.58
C SER A 399 -24.51 -29.10 -13.44
N ALA A 400 -24.05 -30.21 -12.93
CA ALA A 400 -24.69 -30.95 -11.87
C ALA A 400 -24.63 -30.24 -10.51
N THR A 401 -23.58 -29.40 -10.27
CA THR A 401 -23.35 -28.75 -8.99
C THR A 401 -23.04 -27.27 -9.15
N ASP A 402 -23.34 -26.47 -8.12
CA ASP A 402 -23.00 -25.05 -8.11
C ASP A 402 -21.49 -24.83 -8.14
N HIS A 403 -20.71 -25.71 -7.53
CA HIS A 403 -19.26 -25.63 -7.61
C HIS A 403 -18.75 -25.68 -9.05
N GLU A 404 -19.24 -26.62 -9.86
CA GLU A 404 -18.85 -26.72 -11.28
C GLU A 404 -19.35 -25.54 -12.12
N ARG A 405 -20.47 -24.96 -11.75
CA ARG A 405 -21.05 -23.80 -12.44
C ARG A 405 -20.26 -22.50 -12.19
N TYR A 406 -19.86 -22.26 -10.97
CA TYR A 406 -19.42 -20.93 -10.55
C TYR A 406 -17.96 -20.86 -10.12
N PHE A 407 -17.36 -21.97 -9.71
CA PHE A 407 -15.98 -21.95 -9.21
C PHE A 407 -14.98 -21.52 -10.29
N GLY A 408 -14.16 -20.51 -9.95
CA GLY A 408 -13.13 -19.99 -10.84
C GLY A 408 -13.62 -19.15 -12.01
N ARG A 409 -14.92 -18.90 -12.11
CA ARG A 409 -15.46 -18.03 -13.16
C ARG A 409 -15.22 -16.56 -12.81
N LYS A 410 -14.64 -15.86 -13.78
CA LYS A 410 -14.39 -14.42 -13.65
C LYS A 410 -15.71 -13.65 -13.69
N LEU A 411 -15.85 -12.68 -12.77
CA LEU A 411 -17.02 -11.83 -12.68
C LEU A 411 -17.02 -10.75 -13.77
N PRO A 412 -18.18 -10.19 -14.14
CA PRO A 412 -18.27 -9.14 -15.14
C PRO A 412 -17.44 -7.91 -14.81
N VAL A 413 -16.95 -7.22 -15.84
CA VAL A 413 -16.23 -5.95 -15.73
C VAL A 413 -16.98 -4.89 -16.53
N TYR A 414 -17.20 -3.75 -15.91
CA TYR A 414 -17.95 -2.63 -16.50
C TYR A 414 -16.99 -1.47 -16.74
N ALA A 415 -16.69 -1.21 -18.00
CA ALA A 415 -15.78 -0.14 -18.38
C ALA A 415 -16.47 0.83 -19.33
N ARG A 416 -16.33 2.14 -19.05
CA ARG A 416 -16.92 3.17 -19.89
C ARG A 416 -16.25 4.53 -19.77
N SER A 417 -16.29 5.25 -20.89
CA SER A 417 -15.83 6.65 -20.95
C SER A 417 -14.39 6.86 -20.48
N ASN A 418 -13.53 5.86 -20.58
CA ASN A 418 -12.10 6.03 -20.32
C ASN A 418 -11.39 6.63 -21.53
N VAL A 419 -10.20 7.13 -21.32
CA VAL A 419 -9.33 7.68 -22.37
C VAL A 419 -8.01 6.96 -22.35
N ASP A 420 -7.65 6.37 -23.48
CA ASP A 420 -6.41 5.63 -23.70
C ASP A 420 -5.44 6.46 -24.53
N LEU A 421 -4.27 6.73 -23.98
CA LEU A 421 -3.21 7.54 -24.55
C LEU A 421 -1.95 6.71 -24.75
N GLU A 422 -1.11 7.09 -25.71
CA GLU A 422 0.25 6.54 -25.91
C GLU A 422 0.30 5.00 -26.03
N GLY A 423 -0.74 4.41 -26.62
CA GLY A 423 -0.80 2.95 -26.82
C GLY A 423 -1.39 2.14 -25.65
N ALA A 424 -1.94 2.81 -24.65
CA ALA A 424 -2.86 2.14 -23.74
C ALA A 424 -4.05 1.58 -24.52
N ARG A 425 -4.61 0.47 -24.09
CA ARG A 425 -5.65 -0.24 -24.83
C ARG A 425 -6.89 -0.47 -23.98
N PRO A 426 -8.07 -0.21 -24.56
CA PRO A 426 -9.34 -0.46 -23.90
C PRO A 426 -9.59 -1.97 -23.68
N PHE A 427 -10.59 -2.26 -22.90
CA PHE A 427 -11.23 -3.56 -22.79
C PHE A 427 -12.25 -3.73 -23.94
N ASP A 428 -12.33 -4.90 -24.59
CA ASP A 428 -13.21 -5.13 -25.74
C ASP A 428 -14.71 -4.86 -25.45
N GLY A 429 -15.13 -4.98 -24.18
CA GLY A 429 -16.47 -4.68 -23.72
C GLY A 429 -16.67 -3.25 -23.24
N GLU A 430 -15.73 -2.36 -23.50
CA GLU A 430 -15.78 -0.98 -23.00
C GLU A 430 -16.71 -0.09 -23.85
N GLU A 431 -17.53 0.73 -23.19
CA GLU A 431 -18.49 1.63 -23.83
C GLU A 431 -17.98 3.08 -23.84
N GLY A 432 -18.02 3.71 -25.00
CA GLY A 432 -17.79 5.16 -25.13
C GLY A 432 -16.41 5.65 -24.73
N SER A 433 -15.40 4.78 -24.76
CA SER A 433 -14.00 5.16 -24.58
C SER A 433 -13.44 5.84 -25.79
N ALA A 434 -12.31 6.50 -25.63
CA ALA A 434 -11.58 7.14 -26.68
C ALA A 434 -10.10 6.78 -26.66
N GLU A 435 -9.63 6.19 -27.75
CA GLU A 435 -8.20 6.07 -28.01
C GLU A 435 -7.71 7.36 -28.70
N ILE A 436 -6.71 8.00 -28.12
CA ILE A 436 -6.13 9.21 -28.67
C ILE A 436 -4.74 8.89 -29.21
N PRO A 437 -4.59 8.80 -30.53
CA PRO A 437 -3.31 8.50 -31.16
C PRO A 437 -2.37 9.71 -31.10
N GLY A 438 -1.09 9.45 -30.98
CA GLY A 438 -0.05 10.45 -31.03
C GLY A 438 0.87 10.38 -29.80
N GLU A 439 1.97 11.11 -29.88
CA GLU A 439 2.90 11.19 -28.77
C GLU A 439 2.26 11.98 -27.62
N CYS A 440 1.99 11.30 -26.55
CA CYS A 440 1.67 11.86 -25.23
C CYS A 440 2.91 11.74 -24.36
N ALA A 441 3.05 12.58 -23.38
CA ALA A 441 4.10 12.41 -22.39
C ALA A 441 3.56 12.69 -21.00
N LEU A 442 3.68 11.71 -20.15
CA LEU A 442 3.52 11.87 -18.71
C LEU A 442 4.91 11.93 -18.08
N SER A 443 5.26 13.06 -17.52
CA SER A 443 6.48 13.14 -16.72
C SER A 443 6.16 13.56 -15.30
N VAL A 444 6.72 12.82 -14.37
CA VAL A 444 6.60 13.10 -12.94
C VAL A 444 7.99 13.41 -12.40
N SER A 445 8.13 14.53 -11.74
CA SER A 445 9.35 14.85 -11.03
C SER A 445 9.03 15.21 -9.59
N VAL A 446 9.74 14.57 -8.67
CA VAL A 446 9.74 14.94 -7.26
C VAL A 446 10.92 15.85 -7.02
N ARG A 447 10.68 17.07 -6.61
CA ARG A 447 11.73 18.06 -6.34
C ARG A 447 11.75 18.39 -4.85
N ALA A 448 12.93 18.49 -4.25
CA ALA A 448 13.04 19.15 -2.97
C ALA A 448 12.55 20.59 -3.13
N GLY A 449 11.51 20.95 -2.42
CA GLY A 449 10.98 22.31 -2.42
C GLY A 449 11.92 23.22 -1.64
N GLY A 450 12.85 23.89 -2.33
CA GLY A 450 13.49 25.10 -1.83
C GLY A 450 12.68 26.28 -2.33
N VAL A 451 11.90 26.91 -1.48
CA VAL A 451 11.61 28.35 -1.68
C VAL A 451 12.83 29.06 -1.10
N ASP A 452 13.43 29.96 -1.89
CA ASP A 452 14.56 30.79 -1.45
C ASP A 452 14.16 31.56 -0.16
N GLY A 453 14.50 30.99 1.01
CA GLY A 453 14.20 31.56 2.32
C GLY A 453 14.86 30.75 3.45
N PRO A 454 15.08 31.31 4.62
CA PRO A 454 15.70 30.60 5.74
C PRO A 454 14.91 29.34 6.09
N ALA A 455 15.64 28.25 6.35
CA ALA A 455 15.11 26.93 6.63
C ALA A 455 14.07 26.97 7.78
N GLY A 456 12.81 27.02 7.40
CA GLY A 456 11.67 26.78 8.27
C GLY A 456 11.16 25.35 8.07
N PRO A 457 10.19 24.91 8.86
CA PRO A 457 9.60 23.56 8.76
C PRO A 457 9.04 23.22 7.36
N ASP A 458 8.88 24.22 6.48
CA ASP A 458 8.46 24.05 5.08
C ASP A 458 9.61 23.69 4.11
N ALA A 459 10.87 23.71 4.54
CA ALA A 459 12.03 23.43 3.69
C ALA A 459 12.08 21.95 3.22
N ALA A 460 11.31 21.09 3.81
CA ALA A 460 11.18 19.67 3.46
C ALA A 460 10.07 19.38 2.43
N LEU A 461 9.37 20.39 1.89
CA LEU A 461 8.34 20.19 0.88
C LEU A 461 8.94 19.64 -0.41
N ARG A 462 8.77 18.35 -0.66
CA ARG A 462 9.01 17.79 -2.00
C ARG A 462 7.80 18.14 -2.88
N LEU A 463 8.02 18.93 -3.90
CA LEU A 463 6.99 19.26 -4.87
C LEU A 463 6.90 18.13 -5.90
N VAL A 464 5.74 17.51 -6.03
CA VAL A 464 5.45 16.60 -7.14
C VAL A 464 4.99 17.46 -8.32
N VAL A 465 5.79 17.51 -9.36
CA VAL A 465 5.44 18.20 -10.60
C VAL A 465 5.00 17.14 -11.60
N LEU A 466 3.72 17.15 -11.92
CA LEU A 466 3.13 16.37 -12.98
C LEU A 466 3.06 17.22 -14.24
N ARG A 467 3.64 16.76 -15.33
CA ARG A 467 3.50 17.36 -16.65
C ARG A 467 2.85 16.35 -17.57
N VAL A 468 1.74 16.76 -18.15
CA VAL A 468 1.01 15.97 -19.16
C VAL A 468 1.12 16.74 -20.47
N ALA A 469 1.78 16.16 -21.44
CA ALA A 469 1.73 16.63 -22.82
C ALA A 469 0.71 15.78 -23.58
N LEU A 470 -0.28 16.42 -24.15
CA LEU A 470 -1.33 15.78 -24.93
C LEU A 470 -1.18 16.17 -26.40
N PRO A 471 -1.46 15.28 -27.36
CA PRO A 471 -1.38 15.62 -28.79
C PRO A 471 -2.58 16.47 -29.19
N GLY A 472 -2.36 17.55 -29.88
CA GLY A 472 -3.37 18.32 -30.60
C GLY A 472 -4.34 19.15 -29.74
N ASP A 473 -5.43 19.58 -30.38
CA ASP A 473 -6.47 20.41 -29.77
C ASP A 473 -7.58 19.54 -29.13
N PHE A 474 -7.65 19.59 -27.84
CA PHE A 474 -8.68 18.89 -27.03
C PHE A 474 -9.96 19.72 -26.84
N SER A 475 -10.07 20.92 -27.42
CA SER A 475 -11.20 21.83 -27.18
C SER A 475 -12.59 21.22 -27.57
N GLY A 476 -12.59 20.24 -28.48
CA GLY A 476 -13.80 19.50 -28.91
C GLY A 476 -14.06 18.20 -28.17
N PHE A 477 -13.16 17.75 -27.31
CA PHE A 477 -13.28 16.46 -26.65
C PHE A 477 -14.12 16.60 -25.37
N ARG A 478 -15.25 15.92 -25.33
CA ARG A 478 -16.14 15.89 -24.15
C ARG A 478 -16.49 14.46 -23.84
N LEU A 479 -16.02 13.96 -22.71
CA LEU A 479 -16.54 12.73 -22.12
C LEU A 479 -17.78 13.03 -21.28
N PRO A 480 -18.75 12.12 -21.26
CA PRO A 480 -19.79 12.11 -20.24
C PRO A 480 -19.12 12.10 -18.85
N LEU A 481 -19.65 12.88 -17.93
CA LEU A 481 -19.15 12.89 -16.55
C LEU A 481 -20.10 12.04 -15.68
N PRO A 482 -19.89 10.72 -15.60
CA PRO A 482 -20.74 9.87 -14.79
C PRO A 482 -20.62 10.26 -13.33
N GLN A 483 -21.71 10.15 -12.61
CA GLN A 483 -21.74 10.26 -11.16
C GLN A 483 -21.32 8.93 -10.53
N VAL A 484 -20.84 8.94 -9.28
CA VAL A 484 -20.57 7.69 -8.54
C VAL A 484 -21.87 6.89 -8.38
N THR A 485 -23.01 7.57 -8.30
CA THR A 485 -24.35 6.97 -8.27
C THR A 485 -24.76 6.25 -9.57
N ASP A 486 -24.04 6.49 -10.66
CA ASP A 486 -24.32 5.85 -11.95
C ASP A 486 -23.51 4.54 -12.14
N LEU A 487 -22.79 4.10 -11.12
CA LEU A 487 -22.03 2.86 -11.14
C LEU A 487 -22.96 1.67 -10.90
N GLU A 488 -22.71 0.57 -11.58
CA GLU A 488 -23.32 -0.71 -11.30
C GLU A 488 -22.94 -1.17 -9.88
N ARG A 489 -23.86 -1.80 -9.19
CA ARG A 489 -23.58 -2.36 -7.86
C ARG A 489 -22.55 -3.47 -7.95
N ALA A 490 -21.67 -3.53 -6.95
CA ALA A 490 -20.77 -4.66 -6.80
C ALA A 490 -21.53 -5.94 -6.47
N TYR A 491 -21.01 -7.08 -6.92
CA TYR A 491 -21.65 -8.39 -6.75
C TYR A 491 -21.99 -8.71 -5.29
N TYR A 492 -21.07 -8.38 -4.37
CA TYR A 492 -21.26 -8.56 -2.92
C TYR A 492 -21.89 -7.35 -2.23
N ALA A 493 -22.24 -6.30 -2.98
CA ALA A 493 -22.97 -5.15 -2.48
C ALA A 493 -24.45 -5.30 -2.86
N ASP A 494 -25.18 -6.03 -2.08
CA ASP A 494 -26.62 -6.18 -2.25
C ASP A 494 -27.41 -5.02 -1.65
N ALA A 495 -28.71 -5.17 -1.53
CA ALA A 495 -29.62 -4.14 -1.02
C ALA A 495 -29.26 -3.63 0.39
N GLU A 496 -28.49 -4.38 1.16
CA GLU A 496 -28.10 -4.00 2.52
C GLU A 496 -27.04 -2.88 2.54
N PHE A 497 -26.37 -2.62 1.42
CA PHE A 497 -25.45 -1.50 1.24
C PHE A 497 -26.11 -0.17 0.88
N GLU A 498 -27.43 -0.12 0.76
CA GLU A 498 -28.17 1.11 0.41
C GLU A 498 -28.44 2.05 1.58
N ALA A 499 -28.12 1.70 2.78
CA ALA A 499 -28.42 2.50 3.97
C ALA A 499 -27.36 3.53 4.32
#